data_eb6e481c9116feac6741f05e52ea43f1
#
_entry.id   eb6e481c9116feac6741f05e52ea43f1
#
_cell.length_a   1.000
_cell.length_b   1.000
_cell.length_c   1.000
_cell.angle_alpha   90.00
_cell.angle_beta   90.00
_cell.angle_gamma   90.00
#
_symmetry.space_group_name_H-M   'P 1'
#
loop_
_entity.id
_entity.type
_entity.pdbx_description
1 polymer ?
#
loop_
_entity_poly.entity_id
_entity_poly.type
_entity_poly.pdbx_seq_one_letter_code
_entity_poly.pdbx_strand_id
1 'polypeptide(L)'
;MRSVAPLFIALTALTVCSTGNTASNKLRIATFNIAMGLQEEGQLGQHLATGQEPRLQQVAEILQRVRPDIVVLNEFDYGQGYNAADLFNEHYLAKSWNGQQSIQYPYSYSGPVNTGVDSGLYLDGNGRTGEPQDAWGYGSFPGQYGMLVLSRFPIRQEAARTFRHFPWSALPAAQRPLNPDGSSYYPDDIWKQLRLSSKSHWDLLIDVNGHDLHFLVHHPTPPVFDGPEDRNGKRNYDENRFWIEYLGSGDRDYIVDDRGGTGGLDKGALFVIAGDLNADPMDGDSISPVNRPNEMNGERNEERNEDTHDGAHDGESANGAAGQLLAFPLINASCTPKSSGGREASVIQGGINRQHKGDPALDTSDFNDERTGNLRLDYVLPSAGITVLNCGVFWPAGGEAGHNLINASDHRLVWLDISL
;
A
#
# COMPACT_ATOMS: atom_id res chain seq x y z
N MET A 1 24.20 -73.76 53.88
CA MET A 1 24.65 -72.42 53.54
C MET A 1 24.21 -72.14 52.10
N ARG A 2 23.15 -71.32 51.91
CA ARG A 2 22.64 -71.00 50.56
C ARG A 2 23.12 -69.56 50.22
N SER A 3 23.92 -69.47 49.19
CA SER A 3 24.41 -68.20 48.64
C SER A 3 23.30 -67.49 47.89
N VAL A 4 23.06 -66.20 48.23
CA VAL A 4 22.15 -65.33 47.54
C VAL A 4 22.97 -64.40 46.69
N ALA A 5 22.82 -64.44 45.38
CA ALA A 5 23.46 -63.50 44.45
C ALA A 5 22.65 -62.23 44.30
N PRO A 6 23.26 -61.05 44.27
CA PRO A 6 22.49 -59.78 44.04
C PRO A 6 22.15 -59.58 42.57
N LEU A 7 20.90 -59.27 42.32
CA LEU A 7 20.34 -58.88 41.03
C LEU A 7 20.68 -57.41 40.77
N PHE A 8 21.55 -57.10 39.79
CA PHE A 8 21.78 -55.75 39.31
C PHE A 8 20.71 -55.36 38.27
N ILE A 9 19.85 -54.44 38.61
CA ILE A 9 18.91 -53.80 37.68
C ILE A 9 19.65 -52.64 36.98
N ALA A 10 19.97 -52.79 35.71
CA ALA A 10 20.51 -51.71 34.87
C ALA A 10 19.35 -50.79 34.48
N LEU A 11 19.38 -49.57 35.00
CA LEU A 11 18.45 -48.50 34.63
C LEU A 11 18.97 -47.83 33.34
N THR A 12 18.39 -48.17 32.18
CA THR A 12 18.68 -47.51 30.91
C THR A 12 17.90 -46.17 30.89
N ALA A 13 18.63 -45.07 31.03
CA ALA A 13 18.08 -43.74 30.80
C ALA A 13 17.83 -43.53 29.30
N LEU A 14 16.55 -43.52 28.90
CA LEU A 14 16.18 -43.03 27.57
C LEU A 14 16.31 -41.50 27.54
N THR A 15 17.38 -41.04 26.88
CA THR A 15 17.50 -39.64 26.51
C THR A 15 16.52 -39.35 25.39
N VAL A 16 15.37 -38.72 25.71
CA VAL A 16 14.45 -38.17 24.71
C VAL A 16 15.12 -36.92 24.11
N CYS A 17 15.76 -37.10 22.95
CA CYS A 17 16.10 -35.94 22.11
C CYS A 17 14.79 -35.31 21.66
N SER A 18 14.36 -34.23 22.33
CA SER A 18 13.36 -33.34 21.78
C SER A 18 13.99 -32.69 20.54
N THR A 19 13.67 -33.16 19.36
CA THR A 19 13.87 -32.40 18.14
C THR A 19 12.98 -31.17 18.29
N GLY A 20 13.58 -30.05 18.74
CA GLY A 20 12.95 -28.75 18.68
C GLY A 20 12.53 -28.52 17.24
N ASN A 21 11.23 -28.56 17.01
CA ASN A 21 10.64 -28.08 15.78
C ASN A 21 10.93 -26.59 15.78
N THR A 22 12.04 -26.15 15.16
CA THR A 22 12.23 -24.74 14.85
C THR A 22 11.12 -24.39 13.90
N ALA A 23 10.00 -23.90 14.46
CA ALA A 23 8.98 -23.24 13.65
C ALA A 23 9.74 -22.27 12.75
N SER A 24 9.59 -22.43 11.46
CA SER A 24 10.16 -21.52 10.48
C SER A 24 9.72 -20.13 10.91
N ASN A 25 10.67 -19.25 11.25
CA ASN A 25 10.41 -17.83 11.56
C ASN A 25 9.99 -17.05 10.31
N LYS A 26 9.43 -17.76 9.34
CA LYS A 26 8.95 -17.20 8.08
C LYS A 26 7.65 -16.45 8.32
N LEU A 27 7.64 -15.19 7.94
CA LEU A 27 6.50 -14.29 7.96
C LEU A 27 6.19 -13.84 6.54
N ARG A 28 4.94 -13.99 6.09
CA ARG A 28 4.48 -13.46 4.80
C ARG A 28 3.75 -12.14 5.01
N ILE A 29 4.26 -11.10 4.38
CA ILE A 29 3.65 -9.75 4.38
C ILE A 29 3.19 -9.42 2.97
N ALA A 30 2.02 -8.77 2.84
CA ALA A 30 1.44 -8.44 1.55
C ALA A 30 0.79 -7.06 1.55
N THR A 31 0.61 -6.53 0.34
CA THR A 31 -0.26 -5.40 0.02
C THR A 31 -1.18 -5.79 -1.12
N PHE A 32 -2.39 -5.25 -1.11
CA PHE A 32 -3.35 -5.44 -2.19
C PHE A 32 -4.31 -4.24 -2.26
N ASN A 33 -4.25 -3.46 -3.33
CA ASN A 33 -5.32 -2.53 -3.66
C ASN A 33 -6.49 -3.34 -4.24
N ILE A 34 -7.64 -3.32 -3.57
CA ILE A 34 -8.79 -4.15 -3.92
C ILE A 34 -9.86 -3.39 -4.71
N ALA A 35 -9.62 -2.13 -5.03
CA ALA A 35 -10.51 -1.25 -5.78
C ALA A 35 -11.97 -1.25 -5.25
N MET A 36 -12.14 -1.19 -3.93
CA MET A 36 -13.43 -1.14 -3.23
C MET A 36 -13.71 0.26 -2.66
N GLY A 37 -13.17 1.31 -3.33
CA GLY A 37 -13.63 2.67 -3.23
C GLY A 37 -14.98 2.80 -3.94
N LEU A 38 -16.10 2.71 -3.18
CA LEU A 38 -17.43 2.63 -3.75
C LEU A 38 -18.05 4.02 -3.94
N GLN A 39 -19.19 4.08 -4.64
CA GLN A 39 -19.80 5.37 -5.04
C GLN A 39 -20.60 6.04 -3.90
N GLU A 40 -21.11 5.26 -2.95
CA GLU A 40 -21.98 5.74 -1.89
C GLU A 40 -21.43 5.42 -0.50
N GLU A 41 -21.54 6.36 0.43
CA GLU A 41 -21.16 6.17 1.82
C GLU A 41 -21.91 4.98 2.45
N GLY A 42 -21.14 4.08 3.11
CA GLY A 42 -21.68 2.89 3.76
C GLY A 42 -22.01 1.72 2.83
N GLN A 43 -21.86 1.86 1.51
CA GLN A 43 -22.11 0.80 0.54
C GLN A 43 -21.22 -0.42 0.80
N LEU A 44 -19.93 -0.21 1.13
CA LEU A 44 -19.03 -1.32 1.47
C LEU A 44 -19.55 -2.13 2.68
N GLY A 45 -20.05 -1.46 3.72
CA GLY A 45 -20.64 -2.13 4.88
C GLY A 45 -21.84 -3.01 4.52
N GLN A 46 -22.69 -2.55 3.60
CA GLN A 46 -23.81 -3.34 3.08
C GLN A 46 -23.31 -4.57 2.32
N HIS A 47 -22.34 -4.42 1.43
CA HIS A 47 -21.74 -5.54 0.69
C HIS A 47 -21.09 -6.56 1.64
N LEU A 48 -20.33 -6.07 2.64
CA LEU A 48 -19.69 -6.93 3.65
C LEU A 48 -20.70 -7.73 4.45
N ALA A 49 -21.82 -7.11 4.86
CA ALA A 49 -22.85 -7.76 5.66
C ALA A 49 -23.56 -8.90 4.93
N THR A 50 -23.66 -8.85 3.60
CA THR A 50 -24.33 -9.91 2.82
C THR A 50 -23.50 -11.18 2.67
N GLY A 51 -22.16 -11.05 2.61
CA GLY A 51 -21.24 -12.13 2.24
C GLY A 51 -21.44 -12.63 0.80
N GLN A 52 -22.07 -11.84 -0.07
CA GLN A 52 -22.47 -12.25 -1.42
C GLN A 52 -21.85 -11.39 -2.53
N GLU A 53 -21.07 -10.36 -2.18
CA GLU A 53 -20.40 -9.53 -3.19
C GLU A 53 -19.32 -10.33 -3.91
N PRO A 54 -19.44 -10.57 -5.25
CA PRO A 54 -18.55 -11.45 -5.98
C PRO A 54 -17.09 -11.01 -5.94
N ARG A 55 -16.83 -9.70 -6.02
CA ARG A 55 -15.44 -9.18 -5.97
C ARG A 55 -14.81 -9.42 -4.61
N LEU A 56 -15.54 -9.23 -3.51
CA LEU A 56 -15.04 -9.54 -2.17
C LEU A 56 -14.80 -11.04 -1.95
N GLN A 57 -15.60 -11.92 -2.60
CA GLN A 57 -15.36 -13.36 -2.61
C GLN A 57 -14.05 -13.71 -3.33
N GLN A 58 -13.80 -13.07 -4.49
CA GLN A 58 -12.56 -13.24 -5.24
C GLN A 58 -11.35 -12.70 -4.45
N VAL A 59 -11.45 -11.54 -3.82
CA VAL A 59 -10.41 -10.99 -2.92
C VAL A 59 -10.13 -11.97 -1.77
N ALA A 60 -11.16 -12.52 -1.14
CA ALA A 60 -10.99 -13.51 -0.08
C ALA A 60 -10.30 -14.80 -0.59
N GLU A 61 -10.65 -15.27 -1.79
CA GLU A 61 -9.97 -16.43 -2.42
C GLU A 61 -8.49 -16.12 -2.69
N ILE A 62 -8.15 -14.93 -3.20
CA ILE A 62 -6.76 -14.51 -3.42
C ILE A 62 -5.99 -14.56 -2.09
N LEU A 63 -6.55 -13.98 -1.02
CA LEU A 63 -5.94 -14.02 0.32
C LEU A 63 -5.77 -15.46 0.84
N GLN A 64 -6.73 -16.35 0.59
CA GLN A 64 -6.66 -17.76 0.96
C GLN A 64 -5.61 -18.54 0.15
N ARG A 65 -5.34 -18.16 -1.09
CA ARG A 65 -4.29 -18.77 -1.93
C ARG A 65 -2.90 -18.29 -1.52
N VAL A 66 -2.75 -16.99 -1.30
CA VAL A 66 -1.45 -16.39 -0.95
C VAL A 66 -1.10 -16.57 0.52
N ARG A 67 -2.11 -16.56 1.41
CA ARG A 67 -1.99 -16.75 2.87
C ARG A 67 -1.01 -15.80 3.56
N PRO A 68 -1.15 -14.47 3.39
CA PRO A 68 -0.32 -13.54 4.12
C PRO A 68 -0.58 -13.64 5.63
N ASP A 69 0.44 -13.39 6.44
CA ASP A 69 0.34 -13.28 7.90
C ASP A 69 -0.06 -11.84 8.30
N ILE A 70 0.41 -10.86 7.54
CA ILE A 70 0.05 -9.45 7.65
C ILE A 70 -0.24 -8.94 6.24
N VAL A 71 -1.33 -8.20 6.07
CA VAL A 71 -1.69 -7.59 4.79
C VAL A 71 -2.33 -6.23 4.99
N VAL A 72 -1.97 -5.26 4.13
CA VAL A 72 -2.74 -4.04 3.93
C VAL A 72 -3.62 -4.17 2.69
N LEU A 73 -4.88 -3.82 2.84
CA LEU A 73 -5.83 -3.64 1.75
C LEU A 73 -6.01 -2.14 1.51
N ASN A 74 -5.60 -1.67 0.33
CA ASN A 74 -5.84 -0.31 -0.11
C ASN A 74 -7.19 -0.24 -0.83
N GLU A 75 -7.79 0.95 -0.86
CA GLU A 75 -9.13 1.20 -1.39
C GLU A 75 -10.21 0.32 -0.73
N PHE A 76 -10.11 0.20 0.56
CA PHE A 76 -11.11 -0.40 1.42
C PHE A 76 -11.80 0.74 2.19
N ASP A 77 -12.99 1.14 1.77
CA ASP A 77 -13.69 2.30 2.34
C ASP A 77 -13.78 2.23 3.86
N TYR A 78 -13.39 3.30 4.52
CA TYR A 78 -13.51 3.44 5.96
C TYR A 78 -14.88 3.99 6.34
N GLY A 79 -15.72 3.16 6.97
CA GLY A 79 -17.07 3.54 7.41
C GLY A 79 -17.19 3.68 8.92
N GLN A 80 -18.02 4.62 9.37
CA GLN A 80 -18.42 4.72 10.77
C GLN A 80 -19.66 3.84 11.03
N GLY A 81 -19.75 3.28 12.24
CA GLY A 81 -20.93 2.55 12.69
C GLY A 81 -20.94 1.04 12.40
N TYR A 82 -19.90 0.50 11.75
CA TYR A 82 -19.71 -0.95 11.59
C TYR A 82 -18.22 -1.31 11.63
N ASN A 83 -17.90 -2.52 12.04
CA ASN A 83 -16.54 -3.03 11.98
C ASN A 83 -16.34 -3.80 10.67
N ALA A 84 -15.77 -3.12 9.69
CA ALA A 84 -15.56 -3.68 8.36
C ALA A 84 -14.62 -4.92 8.37
N ALA A 85 -13.61 -4.91 9.24
CA ALA A 85 -12.69 -6.04 9.39
C ALA A 85 -13.40 -7.28 9.93
N ASP A 86 -14.25 -7.13 10.94
CA ASP A 86 -15.01 -8.26 11.52
C ASP A 86 -15.98 -8.83 10.48
N LEU A 87 -16.72 -7.97 9.75
CA LEU A 87 -17.64 -8.42 8.70
C LEU A 87 -16.90 -9.13 7.56
N PHE A 88 -15.73 -8.62 7.16
CA PHE A 88 -14.94 -9.27 6.13
C PHE A 88 -14.38 -10.63 6.60
N ASN A 89 -13.88 -10.71 7.83
CA ASN A 89 -13.46 -11.97 8.44
C ASN A 89 -14.60 -12.99 8.49
N GLU A 90 -15.77 -12.60 9.02
CA GLU A 90 -16.89 -13.51 9.28
C GLU A 90 -17.55 -13.97 7.98
N HIS A 91 -17.82 -13.04 7.06
CA HIS A 91 -18.67 -13.33 5.92
C HIS A 91 -17.90 -13.77 4.67
N TYR A 92 -16.58 -13.49 4.59
CA TYR A 92 -15.77 -13.82 3.42
C TYR A 92 -14.54 -14.68 3.76
N LEU A 93 -13.69 -14.26 4.68
CA LEU A 93 -12.40 -14.94 4.93
C LEU A 93 -12.56 -16.27 5.67
N ALA A 94 -13.55 -16.38 6.58
CA ALA A 94 -13.85 -17.61 7.29
C ALA A 94 -14.53 -18.68 6.42
N LYS A 95 -15.03 -18.32 5.24
CA LYS A 95 -15.63 -19.26 4.28
C LYS A 95 -14.56 -19.78 3.32
N SER A 96 -14.67 -21.06 2.95
CA SER A 96 -13.82 -21.67 1.91
C SER A 96 -14.32 -21.28 0.52
N TRP A 97 -13.46 -20.74 -0.32
CA TRP A 97 -13.75 -20.39 -1.70
C TRP A 97 -12.99 -21.31 -2.66
N ASN A 98 -13.71 -21.94 -3.60
CA ASN A 98 -13.16 -22.84 -4.62
C ASN A 98 -12.17 -23.89 -4.04
N GLY A 99 -12.49 -24.45 -2.87
CA GLY A 99 -11.67 -25.47 -2.20
C GLY A 99 -10.45 -24.93 -1.47
N GLN A 100 -10.25 -23.59 -1.42
CA GLN A 100 -9.18 -23.00 -0.64
C GLN A 100 -9.50 -23.08 0.85
N GLN A 101 -8.47 -23.26 1.66
CA GLN A 101 -8.60 -23.25 3.11
C GLN A 101 -8.93 -21.85 3.61
N SER A 102 -9.98 -21.72 4.44
CA SER A 102 -10.32 -20.44 5.05
C SER A 102 -9.11 -19.81 5.78
N ILE A 103 -9.16 -18.49 5.94
CA ILE A 103 -8.16 -17.72 6.67
C ILE A 103 -8.88 -16.76 7.61
N GLN A 104 -8.27 -16.43 8.74
CA GLN A 104 -8.79 -15.45 9.68
C GLN A 104 -7.67 -14.58 10.23
N TYR A 105 -7.99 -13.32 10.47
CA TYR A 105 -7.09 -12.35 11.07
C TYR A 105 -7.70 -11.83 12.38
N PRO A 106 -7.20 -12.31 13.53
CA PRO A 106 -7.73 -11.90 14.83
C PRO A 106 -7.44 -10.43 15.19
N TYR A 107 -6.53 -9.79 14.46
CA TYR A 107 -6.15 -8.40 14.68
C TYR A 107 -6.30 -7.60 13.41
N SER A 108 -6.79 -6.37 13.55
CA SER A 108 -6.97 -5.45 12.44
C SER A 108 -6.74 -4.01 12.89
N TYR A 109 -6.42 -3.16 11.93
CA TYR A 109 -6.37 -1.73 12.12
C TYR A 109 -6.99 -1.03 10.90
N SER A 110 -7.90 -0.12 11.16
CA SER A 110 -8.41 0.84 10.19
C SER A 110 -8.68 2.15 10.93
N GLY A 111 -8.52 3.26 10.24
CA GLY A 111 -8.67 4.58 10.84
C GLY A 111 -9.09 5.65 9.84
N PRO A 112 -9.45 6.84 10.33
CA PRO A 112 -9.85 7.95 9.46
C PRO A 112 -8.78 8.29 8.44
N VAL A 113 -9.21 8.63 7.22
CA VAL A 113 -8.39 9.12 6.11
C VAL A 113 -8.83 10.52 5.69
N ASN A 114 -8.05 11.19 4.86
CA ASN A 114 -8.35 12.54 4.37
C ASN A 114 -9.29 12.55 3.17
N THR A 115 -9.39 11.44 2.46
CA THR A 115 -10.27 11.31 1.29
C THR A 115 -11.72 11.61 1.65
N GLY A 116 -12.36 12.45 0.85
CA GLY A 116 -13.75 12.88 1.03
C GLY A 116 -14.02 13.78 2.23
N VAL A 117 -12.99 14.14 3.00
CA VAL A 117 -13.15 15.10 4.11
C VAL A 117 -13.02 16.52 3.58
N ASP A 118 -14.13 17.25 3.58
CA ASP A 118 -14.18 18.64 3.12
C ASP A 118 -13.10 19.48 3.84
N SER A 119 -12.30 20.19 3.07
CA SER A 119 -11.27 21.09 3.60
C SER A 119 -11.84 22.45 4.02
N GLY A 120 -13.00 22.82 3.50
CA GLY A 120 -13.55 24.17 3.58
C GLY A 120 -12.75 25.20 2.77
N LEU A 121 -11.78 24.74 1.96
CA LEU A 121 -10.92 25.57 1.13
C LEU A 121 -11.31 25.41 -0.34
N TYR A 122 -10.82 26.31 -1.16
CA TYR A 122 -10.97 26.31 -2.59
C TYR A 122 -9.67 25.83 -3.24
N LEU A 123 -9.63 24.57 -3.70
CA LEU A 123 -8.38 23.89 -4.03
C LEU A 123 -8.15 23.68 -5.53
N ASP A 124 -9.20 23.58 -6.35
CA ASP A 124 -9.07 23.22 -7.77
C ASP A 124 -9.19 24.39 -8.77
N GLY A 125 -9.48 25.60 -8.30
CA GLY A 125 -9.57 26.79 -9.14
C GLY A 125 -10.87 26.92 -9.95
N ASN A 126 -11.94 26.13 -9.69
CA ASN A 126 -13.16 26.11 -10.50
C ASN A 126 -14.25 27.11 -10.08
N GLY A 127 -14.08 27.85 -8.97
CA GLY A 127 -15.02 28.84 -8.44
C GLY A 127 -16.09 28.28 -7.51
N ARG A 128 -16.02 27.03 -7.11
CA ARG A 128 -16.94 26.36 -6.19
C ARG A 128 -16.15 25.74 -5.03
N THR A 129 -16.81 25.44 -3.93
CA THR A 129 -16.24 24.78 -2.76
C THR A 129 -17.14 23.62 -2.33
N GLY A 130 -16.55 22.65 -1.61
CA GLY A 130 -17.30 21.50 -1.09
C GLY A 130 -17.53 20.41 -2.13
N GLU A 131 -16.76 20.41 -3.21
CA GLU A 131 -16.71 19.34 -4.20
C GLU A 131 -15.63 18.29 -3.82
N PRO A 132 -15.65 17.07 -4.40
CA PRO A 132 -14.65 16.05 -4.10
C PRO A 132 -13.20 16.52 -4.25
N GLN A 133 -12.95 17.47 -5.17
CA GLN A 133 -11.64 18.06 -5.44
C GLN A 133 -11.17 19.03 -4.34
N ASP A 134 -12.10 19.56 -3.55
CA ASP A 134 -11.82 20.48 -2.43
C ASP A 134 -11.62 19.72 -1.10
N ALA A 135 -11.79 18.41 -1.09
CA ALA A 135 -11.48 17.60 0.07
C ALA A 135 -9.96 17.56 0.36
N TRP A 136 -9.55 17.31 1.59
CA TRP A 136 -8.14 17.12 1.96
C TRP A 136 -7.43 16.02 1.16
N GLY A 137 -8.16 15.04 0.68
CA GLY A 137 -7.83 14.06 -0.34
C GLY A 137 -9.09 13.80 -1.16
N TYR A 138 -8.93 13.64 -2.48
CA TYR A 138 -10.06 13.44 -3.39
C TYR A 138 -10.99 12.31 -2.90
N GLY A 139 -12.29 12.58 -2.88
CA GLY A 139 -13.33 11.62 -2.51
C GLY A 139 -14.69 12.27 -2.34
N SER A 140 -15.75 11.52 -2.61
CA SER A 140 -17.14 11.97 -2.57
C SER A 140 -17.75 11.96 -1.17
N PHE A 141 -17.17 11.19 -0.24
CA PHE A 141 -17.59 11.10 1.17
C PHE A 141 -16.40 10.75 2.07
N PRO A 142 -16.45 11.14 3.36
CA PRO A 142 -15.38 10.86 4.29
C PRO A 142 -15.11 9.36 4.44
N GLY A 143 -13.85 8.95 4.17
CA GLY A 143 -13.42 7.56 4.30
C GLY A 143 -13.40 6.77 3.00
N GLN A 144 -13.86 7.32 1.87
CA GLN A 144 -13.71 6.69 0.57
C GLN A 144 -12.23 6.42 0.27
N TYR A 145 -11.92 5.32 -0.44
CA TYR A 145 -10.55 4.90 -0.73
C TYR A 145 -9.67 4.68 0.52
N GLY A 146 -10.27 4.28 1.64
CA GLY A 146 -9.58 4.03 2.89
C GLY A 146 -8.61 2.84 2.84
N MET A 147 -8.10 2.48 4.01
CA MET A 147 -7.14 1.37 4.15
C MET A 147 -7.56 0.46 5.31
N LEU A 148 -7.27 -0.84 5.17
CA LEU A 148 -7.45 -1.84 6.22
C LEU A 148 -6.21 -2.71 6.36
N VAL A 149 -5.65 -2.80 7.56
CA VAL A 149 -4.61 -3.76 7.90
C VAL A 149 -5.23 -4.94 8.61
N LEU A 150 -4.91 -6.15 8.14
CA LEU A 150 -5.27 -7.43 8.76
C LEU A 150 -4.00 -8.14 9.21
N SER A 151 -3.99 -8.67 10.44
CA SER A 151 -2.83 -9.33 11.01
C SER A 151 -3.19 -10.59 11.80
N ARG A 152 -2.36 -11.60 11.71
CA ARG A 152 -2.39 -12.78 12.59
C ARG A 152 -1.71 -12.52 13.94
N PHE A 153 -0.99 -11.40 14.04
CA PHE A 153 -0.22 -10.99 15.21
C PHE A 153 -0.83 -9.74 15.84
N PRO A 154 -0.66 -9.56 17.18
CA PRO A 154 -1.21 -8.40 17.87
C PRO A 154 -0.71 -7.07 17.30
N ILE A 155 -1.62 -6.17 16.99
CA ILE A 155 -1.35 -4.77 16.66
C ILE A 155 -1.50 -3.95 17.93
N ARG A 156 -0.44 -3.25 18.36
CA ARG A 156 -0.47 -2.38 19.54
C ARG A 156 -1.10 -1.04 19.17
N GLN A 157 -2.43 -0.98 19.21
CA GLN A 157 -3.20 0.17 18.74
C GLN A 157 -2.87 1.47 19.49
N GLU A 158 -2.54 1.38 20.77
CA GLU A 158 -2.11 2.51 21.59
C GLU A 158 -0.77 3.10 21.15
N ALA A 159 0.08 2.31 20.50
CA ALA A 159 1.37 2.73 19.97
C ALA A 159 1.28 3.19 18.49
N ALA A 160 0.12 3.01 17.83
CA ALA A 160 -0.05 3.41 16.44
C ALA A 160 0.17 4.92 16.28
N ARG A 161 1.00 5.31 15.31
CA ARG A 161 1.19 6.71 14.92
C ARG A 161 0.53 6.93 13.56
N THR A 162 -0.25 8.01 13.44
CA THR A 162 -0.92 8.40 12.21
C THR A 162 -0.57 9.84 11.87
N PHE A 163 -0.47 10.15 10.57
CA PHE A 163 0.02 11.44 10.10
C PHE A 163 -0.95 12.09 9.11
N ARG A 164 -2.24 11.89 9.33
CA ARG A 164 -3.30 12.44 8.50
C ARG A 164 -3.28 13.97 8.47
N HIS A 165 -2.93 14.60 9.58
CA HIS A 165 -2.92 16.05 9.73
C HIS A 165 -1.55 16.69 9.46
N PHE A 166 -0.52 15.91 9.11
CA PHE A 166 0.80 16.46 8.86
C PHE A 166 0.76 17.48 7.71
N PRO A 167 1.19 18.75 7.94
CA PRO A 167 1.13 19.78 6.91
C PRO A 167 2.14 19.48 5.79
N TRP A 168 1.71 19.58 4.53
CA TRP A 168 2.63 19.37 3.40
C TRP A 168 3.80 20.37 3.44
N SER A 169 3.54 21.62 3.78
CA SER A 169 4.55 22.67 3.92
C SER A 169 5.58 22.44 5.04
N ALA A 170 5.31 21.51 5.97
CA ALA A 170 6.25 21.18 7.04
C ALA A 170 7.34 20.18 6.58
N LEU A 171 7.12 19.48 5.46
CA LEU A 171 8.12 18.57 4.90
C LEU A 171 9.32 19.38 4.38
N PRO A 172 10.57 19.10 4.77
CA PRO A 172 11.73 19.80 4.24
C PRO A 172 11.80 19.73 2.71
N ALA A 173 12.05 20.85 2.04
CA ALA A 173 12.05 20.96 0.59
C ALA A 173 10.78 20.43 -0.09
N ALA A 174 9.61 20.65 0.53
CA ALA A 174 8.32 20.26 -0.02
C ALA A 174 8.12 20.77 -1.46
N GLN A 175 7.61 19.92 -2.33
CA GLN A 175 7.38 20.20 -3.76
C GLN A 175 6.13 21.07 -3.94
N ARG A 176 6.24 22.38 -3.69
CA ARG A 176 5.10 23.29 -3.86
C ARG A 176 4.70 23.39 -5.34
N PRO A 177 3.41 23.16 -5.68
CA PRO A 177 2.90 23.33 -7.04
C PRO A 177 3.05 24.79 -7.53
N LEU A 178 3.52 24.94 -8.78
CA LEU A 178 3.70 26.23 -9.43
C LEU A 178 2.96 26.24 -10.76
N ASN A 179 2.36 27.39 -11.08
CA ASN A 179 1.84 27.66 -12.41
C ASN A 179 2.97 27.71 -13.46
N PRO A 180 2.69 27.57 -14.76
CA PRO A 180 3.70 27.66 -15.82
C PRO A 180 4.49 28.96 -15.85
N ASP A 181 3.95 30.05 -15.31
CA ASP A 181 4.62 31.35 -15.19
C ASP A 181 5.53 31.46 -13.96
N GLY A 182 5.65 30.39 -13.16
CA GLY A 182 6.45 30.35 -11.95
C GLY A 182 5.76 30.88 -10.69
N SER A 183 4.54 31.38 -10.80
CA SER A 183 3.75 31.79 -9.64
C SER A 183 3.25 30.57 -8.86
N SER A 184 2.99 30.75 -7.57
CA SER A 184 2.44 29.69 -6.73
C SER A 184 1.03 29.32 -7.16
N TYR A 185 0.75 28.03 -7.36
CA TYR A 185 -0.61 27.54 -7.64
C TYR A 185 -1.52 27.75 -6.44
N TYR A 186 -1.10 27.34 -5.25
CA TYR A 186 -1.80 27.60 -4.00
C TYR A 186 -1.33 28.91 -3.38
N PRO A 187 -2.24 29.83 -2.98
CA PRO A 187 -1.92 30.96 -2.10
C PRO A 187 -1.23 30.53 -0.82
N ASP A 188 -0.45 31.39 -0.20
CA ASP A 188 0.37 31.05 0.98
C ASP A 188 -0.44 30.61 2.19
N ASP A 189 -1.60 31.14 2.37
CA ASP A 189 -2.53 30.80 3.45
C ASP A 189 -3.17 29.42 3.24
N ILE A 190 -3.46 29.05 2.01
CA ILE A 190 -3.90 27.68 1.65
C ILE A 190 -2.73 26.70 1.76
N TRP A 191 -1.56 27.01 1.17
CA TRP A 191 -0.39 26.14 1.20
C TRP A 191 -0.02 25.69 2.61
N LYS A 192 -0.08 26.60 3.59
CA LYS A 192 0.23 26.29 4.98
C LYS A 192 -0.77 25.37 5.67
N GLN A 193 -1.97 25.22 5.12
CA GLN A 193 -3.03 24.39 5.66
C GLN A 193 -3.11 23.02 4.99
N LEU A 194 -2.56 22.89 3.75
CA LEU A 194 -2.63 21.63 3.03
C LEU A 194 -1.99 20.50 3.81
N ARG A 195 -2.70 19.39 3.88
CA ARG A 195 -2.19 18.13 4.44
C ARG A 195 -1.39 17.38 3.39
N LEU A 196 -0.27 16.78 3.80
CA LEU A 196 0.54 15.99 2.89
C LEU A 196 -0.22 14.75 2.41
N SER A 197 -0.71 13.92 3.34
CA SER A 197 -1.35 12.66 3.00
C SER A 197 -2.72 12.87 2.36
N SER A 198 -2.96 12.25 1.22
CA SER A 198 -4.30 12.17 0.62
C SER A 198 -5.21 11.21 1.39
N LYS A 199 -4.68 10.12 1.89
CA LYS A 199 -5.35 9.19 2.83
C LYS A 199 -4.78 9.41 4.23
N SER A 200 -3.75 8.66 4.58
CA SER A 200 -2.96 8.82 5.81
C SER A 200 -1.63 8.07 5.65
N HIS A 201 -0.66 8.36 6.50
CA HIS A 201 0.49 7.48 6.76
C HIS A 201 0.28 6.85 8.13
N TRP A 202 0.47 5.55 8.24
CA TRP A 202 0.34 4.81 9.51
C TRP A 202 1.62 4.08 9.84
N ASP A 203 2.14 4.27 11.05
CA ASP A 203 3.15 3.43 11.67
C ASP A 203 2.45 2.56 12.73
N LEU A 204 2.30 1.27 12.41
CA LEU A 204 1.63 0.29 13.25
C LEU A 204 2.65 -0.67 13.86
N LEU A 205 2.76 -0.66 15.17
CA LEU A 205 3.64 -1.58 15.90
C LEU A 205 2.95 -2.95 16.04
N ILE A 206 3.53 -3.97 15.42
CA ILE A 206 3.02 -5.35 15.42
C ILE A 206 3.97 -6.24 16.23
N ASP A 207 3.44 -6.99 17.20
CA ASP A 207 4.18 -7.95 18.01
C ASP A 207 4.24 -9.31 17.30
N VAL A 208 5.32 -9.55 16.57
CA VAL A 208 5.53 -10.83 15.87
C VAL A 208 6.30 -11.79 16.76
N ASN A 209 5.57 -12.54 17.59
CA ASN A 209 6.16 -13.54 18.51
C ASN A 209 7.24 -12.97 19.47
N GLY A 210 7.02 -11.75 19.95
CA GLY A 210 7.94 -11.03 20.83
C GLY A 210 8.97 -10.15 20.11
N HIS A 211 8.89 -10.05 18.79
CA HIS A 211 9.67 -9.11 17.98
C HIS A 211 8.80 -7.94 17.56
N ASP A 212 9.23 -6.73 17.85
CA ASP A 212 8.57 -5.50 17.43
C ASP A 212 8.85 -5.24 15.95
N LEU A 213 7.78 -5.19 15.14
CA LEU A 213 7.82 -4.86 13.72
C LEU A 213 6.95 -3.64 13.46
N HIS A 214 7.52 -2.57 12.92
CA HIS A 214 6.79 -1.41 12.45
C HIS A 214 6.26 -1.65 11.04
N PHE A 215 4.95 -1.67 10.87
CA PHE A 215 4.29 -1.79 9.59
C PHE A 215 3.87 -0.40 9.12
N LEU A 216 4.63 0.14 8.17
CA LEU A 216 4.50 1.49 7.65
C LEU A 216 3.60 1.46 6.42
N VAL A 217 2.39 1.98 6.57
CA VAL A 217 1.33 1.87 5.56
C VAL A 217 0.96 3.24 5.02
N HIS A 218 0.86 3.36 3.71
CA HIS A 218 0.32 4.54 3.04
C HIS A 218 -0.24 4.19 1.66
N HIS A 219 -1.04 5.11 1.13
CA HIS A 219 -1.59 5.09 -0.21
C HIS A 219 -1.60 6.52 -0.74
N PRO A 220 -0.55 6.94 -1.47
CA PRO A 220 -0.39 8.28 -2.00
C PRO A 220 -1.44 8.67 -3.03
N THR A 221 -1.49 9.95 -3.31
CA THR A 221 -2.25 10.51 -4.45
C THR A 221 -1.74 9.90 -5.76
N PRO A 222 -2.61 9.45 -6.69
CA PRO A 222 -2.18 9.15 -8.06
C PRO A 222 -1.55 10.40 -8.72
N PRO A 223 -0.41 10.29 -9.42
CA PRO A 223 0.31 11.43 -9.98
C PRO A 223 -0.32 11.96 -11.29
N VAL A 224 -1.63 11.99 -11.35
CA VAL A 224 -2.47 12.28 -12.53
C VAL A 224 -3.73 13.06 -12.12
N PHE A 225 -4.63 13.40 -13.05
CA PHE A 225 -5.86 14.15 -12.83
C PHE A 225 -5.64 15.61 -12.39
N ASP A 226 -4.57 16.23 -12.86
CA ASP A 226 -4.20 17.61 -12.57
C ASP A 226 -3.83 18.37 -13.84
N GLY A 227 -3.35 19.59 -13.69
CA GLY A 227 -2.93 20.45 -14.78
C GLY A 227 -1.42 20.61 -14.85
N PRO A 228 -0.94 21.60 -15.59
CA PRO A 228 0.49 21.84 -15.79
C PRO A 228 1.24 22.25 -14.51
N GLU A 229 0.53 22.54 -13.42
CA GLU A 229 1.09 22.80 -12.09
C GLU A 229 1.60 21.54 -11.41
N ASP A 230 1.15 20.36 -11.89
CA ASP A 230 1.59 19.05 -11.39
C ASP A 230 1.38 18.85 -9.89
N ARG A 231 0.22 19.27 -9.40
CA ARG A 231 -0.05 19.20 -7.94
C ARG A 231 -0.13 17.79 -7.40
N ASN A 232 -0.70 16.87 -8.17
CA ASN A 232 -0.83 15.47 -7.76
C ASN A 232 0.49 14.71 -7.86
N GLY A 233 1.26 14.93 -8.94
CA GLY A 233 2.59 14.34 -9.08
C GLY A 233 3.56 14.78 -7.99
N LYS A 234 3.58 16.08 -7.68
CA LYS A 234 4.37 16.63 -6.57
C LYS A 234 3.94 16.11 -5.21
N ARG A 235 2.64 15.95 -5.01
CA ARG A 235 2.10 15.39 -3.78
C ARG A 235 2.47 13.92 -3.65
N ASN A 236 2.29 13.11 -4.70
CA ASN A 236 2.71 11.71 -4.73
C ASN A 236 4.20 11.57 -4.37
N TYR A 237 5.07 12.40 -4.99
CA TYR A 237 6.49 12.41 -4.71
C TYR A 237 6.78 12.65 -3.22
N ASP A 238 6.17 13.65 -2.63
CA ASP A 238 6.40 14.02 -1.23
C ASP A 238 5.72 13.06 -0.24
N GLU A 239 4.56 12.48 -0.58
CA GLU A 239 3.93 11.41 0.22
C GLU A 239 4.84 10.18 0.32
N ASN A 240 5.46 9.76 -0.78
CA ASN A 240 6.44 8.67 -0.78
C ASN A 240 7.73 9.05 -0.03
N ARG A 241 8.22 10.28 -0.19
CA ARG A 241 9.41 10.81 0.50
C ARG A 241 9.23 10.96 1.99
N PHE A 242 8.00 11.07 2.48
CA PHE A 242 7.73 11.16 3.92
C PHE A 242 8.38 10.01 4.71
N TRP A 243 8.38 8.79 4.19
CA TRP A 243 9.03 7.68 4.87
C TRP A 243 10.56 7.81 4.92
N ILE A 244 11.19 8.41 3.91
CA ILE A 244 12.64 8.69 3.94
C ILE A 244 12.97 9.65 5.09
N GLU A 245 12.18 10.70 5.24
CA GLU A 245 12.32 11.64 6.34
C GLU A 245 12.04 10.99 7.70
N TYR A 246 10.97 10.17 7.78
CA TYR A 246 10.58 9.47 9.00
C TYR A 246 11.63 8.46 9.48
N LEU A 247 12.28 7.77 8.56
CA LEU A 247 13.31 6.76 8.81
C LEU A 247 14.73 7.36 8.90
N GLY A 248 14.92 8.58 8.41
CA GLY A 248 16.20 9.24 8.33
C GLY A 248 16.85 9.50 9.69
N SER A 249 18.01 10.14 9.67
CA SER A 249 18.73 10.57 10.86
C SER A 249 18.74 12.10 10.95
N GLY A 250 18.94 12.63 12.15
CA GLY A 250 19.00 14.08 12.43
C GLY A 250 17.79 14.57 13.22
N ASP A 251 17.60 15.89 13.20
CA ASP A 251 16.44 16.52 13.85
C ASP A 251 15.17 16.25 13.04
N ARG A 252 14.20 15.61 13.66
CA ARG A 252 12.90 15.23 13.06
C ARG A 252 11.72 15.68 13.89
N ASP A 253 11.92 16.63 14.81
CA ASP A 253 10.87 17.15 15.67
C ASP A 253 9.73 17.84 14.91
N TYR A 254 9.98 18.21 13.65
CA TYR A 254 8.94 18.71 12.73
C TYR A 254 7.94 17.63 12.28
N ILE A 255 8.28 16.34 12.41
CA ILE A 255 7.35 15.24 12.12
C ILE A 255 6.47 15.05 13.34
N VAL A 256 5.23 15.52 13.24
CA VAL A 256 4.25 15.48 14.32
C VAL A 256 3.10 14.59 13.92
N ASP A 257 2.81 13.55 14.71
CA ASP A 257 1.67 12.68 14.50
C ASP A 257 0.34 13.32 14.94
N ASP A 258 -0.78 12.67 14.60
CA ASP A 258 -2.13 13.19 14.88
C ASP A 258 -2.46 13.32 16.38
N ARG A 259 -1.63 12.79 17.28
CA ARG A 259 -1.75 12.91 18.73
C ARG A 259 -0.73 13.89 19.34
N GLY A 260 0.10 14.51 18.49
CA GLY A 260 1.11 15.49 18.92
C GLY A 260 2.46 14.85 19.32
N GLY A 261 2.65 13.56 19.10
CA GLY A 261 3.96 12.91 19.24
C GLY A 261 4.91 13.36 18.13
N THR A 262 6.16 13.70 18.48
CA THR A 262 7.17 14.21 17.55
C THR A 262 8.22 13.16 17.18
N GLY A 263 9.00 13.43 16.12
CA GLY A 263 10.11 12.60 15.68
C GLY A 263 9.73 11.47 14.71
N GLY A 264 10.75 10.85 14.15
CA GLY A 264 10.61 9.69 13.26
C GLY A 264 10.79 8.35 13.97
N LEU A 265 11.06 7.30 13.22
CA LEU A 265 11.30 5.96 13.75
C LEU A 265 12.64 5.87 14.46
N ASP A 266 12.71 5.09 15.54
CA ASP A 266 13.95 4.86 16.28
C ASP A 266 14.99 4.13 15.40
N LYS A 267 16.25 4.53 15.58
CA LYS A 267 17.34 3.94 14.82
C LYS A 267 17.49 2.43 15.12
N GLY A 268 17.47 1.64 14.05
CA GLY A 268 17.62 0.18 14.13
C GLY A 268 16.33 -0.57 14.38
N ALA A 269 15.18 0.11 14.52
CA ALA A 269 13.89 -0.54 14.54
C ALA A 269 13.65 -1.29 13.22
N LEU A 270 13.04 -2.48 13.30
CA LEU A 270 12.66 -3.26 12.12
C LEU A 270 11.35 -2.71 11.56
N PHE A 271 11.31 -2.50 10.26
CA PHE A 271 10.10 -2.00 9.60
C PHE A 271 9.85 -2.68 8.25
N VAL A 272 8.60 -2.58 7.80
CA VAL A 272 8.18 -2.89 6.43
C VAL A 272 7.26 -1.77 5.95
N ILE A 273 7.62 -1.10 4.84
CA ILE A 273 6.72 -0.19 4.13
C ILE A 273 5.86 -1.02 3.18
N ALA A 274 4.54 -0.81 3.18
CA ALA A 274 3.64 -1.50 2.27
C ALA A 274 2.48 -0.60 1.84
N GLY A 275 2.07 -0.77 0.58
CA GLY A 275 0.94 -0.05 -0.02
C GLY A 275 1.00 -0.01 -1.53
N ASP A 276 -0.04 0.54 -2.12
CA ASP A 276 -0.04 1.07 -3.46
C ASP A 276 0.61 2.46 -3.41
N LEU A 277 1.80 2.59 -3.98
CA LEU A 277 2.58 3.85 -3.98
C LEU A 277 2.15 4.79 -5.11
N ASN A 278 1.29 4.33 -6.02
CA ASN A 278 0.91 5.08 -7.22
C ASN A 278 2.11 5.64 -7.98
N ALA A 279 3.20 4.88 -8.06
CA ALA A 279 4.45 5.31 -8.67
C ALA A 279 5.22 4.12 -9.24
N ASP A 280 5.50 4.14 -10.55
CA ASP A 280 6.36 3.18 -11.23
C ASP A 280 7.74 3.81 -11.51
N PRO A 281 8.86 3.18 -11.09
CA PRO A 281 10.17 3.78 -11.23
C PRO A 281 10.68 3.89 -12.67
N MET A 282 10.00 3.26 -13.64
CA MET A 282 10.42 3.22 -15.04
C MET A 282 9.42 3.85 -16.01
N ASP A 283 8.11 3.68 -15.75
CA ASP A 283 7.08 3.92 -16.76
C ASP A 283 5.93 4.83 -16.31
N GLY A 284 5.84 5.20 -15.04
CA GLY A 284 4.72 5.98 -14.52
C GLY A 284 4.98 6.66 -13.18
N ASP A 285 6.23 7.02 -12.92
CA ASP A 285 6.57 7.74 -11.71
C ASP A 285 6.31 9.24 -11.86
N SER A 286 5.97 9.91 -10.75
CA SER A 286 5.96 11.36 -10.70
C SER A 286 7.38 11.87 -10.93
N ILE A 287 7.63 12.41 -12.11
CA ILE A 287 8.92 12.98 -12.49
C ILE A 287 9.00 14.39 -11.93
N SER A 288 10.23 14.78 -11.55
CA SER A 288 10.56 16.15 -11.25
C SER A 288 10.02 17.10 -12.35
N PRO A 289 9.40 18.23 -12.00
CA PRO A 289 8.59 19.07 -12.89
C PRO A 289 9.33 19.66 -14.11
N VAL A 290 10.62 19.39 -14.26
CA VAL A 290 11.46 20.03 -15.28
C VAL A 290 11.23 19.50 -16.69
N ASN A 291 10.58 18.35 -16.88
CA ASN A 291 10.58 17.64 -18.16
C ASN A 291 9.21 17.24 -18.72
N ARG A 292 8.08 17.80 -18.28
CA ARG A 292 6.80 17.56 -18.99
C ARG A 292 6.78 18.34 -20.32
N PRO A 293 6.54 17.69 -21.47
CA PRO A 293 6.25 18.42 -22.71
C PRO A 293 4.98 19.25 -22.51
N ASN A 294 5.01 20.52 -22.94
CA ASN A 294 3.85 21.42 -22.98
C ASN A 294 2.73 20.78 -23.83
N GLU A 295 1.78 20.12 -23.23
CA GLU A 295 0.48 19.89 -23.85
C GLU A 295 -0.40 21.13 -23.63
N MET A 296 -0.12 22.18 -24.39
CA MET A 296 -1.06 23.27 -24.61
C MET A 296 -2.05 22.84 -25.68
N ASN A 297 -3.30 22.84 -25.28
CA ASN A 297 -4.58 22.82 -26.00
C ASN A 297 -5.42 21.56 -25.78
N GLY A 298 -6.26 21.58 -24.77
CA GLY A 298 -7.37 20.65 -24.60
C GLY A 298 -8.55 21.34 -23.97
N GLU A 299 -9.57 21.56 -24.79
CA GLU A 299 -10.90 22.00 -24.31
C GLU A 299 -11.38 21.12 -23.17
N ARG A 300 -11.90 21.74 -22.12
CA ARG A 300 -12.53 21.03 -21.00
C ARG A 300 -13.75 20.27 -21.52
N ASN A 301 -13.61 18.97 -21.73
CA ASN A 301 -14.76 18.09 -21.86
C ASN A 301 -15.14 17.56 -20.46
N GLU A 302 -16.35 17.85 -20.04
CA GLU A 302 -16.93 17.52 -18.72
C GLU A 302 -17.24 16.03 -18.53
N GLU A 303 -16.78 15.15 -19.39
CA GLU A 303 -16.87 13.69 -19.24
C GLU A 303 -15.47 13.10 -19.13
N ARG A 304 -14.83 13.25 -17.97
CA ARG A 304 -13.62 12.48 -17.67
C ARG A 304 -14.03 11.18 -16.99
N ASN A 305 -13.93 10.11 -17.77
CA ASN A 305 -13.85 8.75 -17.23
C ASN A 305 -12.65 8.64 -16.27
N GLU A 306 -12.82 7.90 -15.17
CA GLU A 306 -11.88 7.72 -14.06
C GLU A 306 -10.52 7.09 -14.44
N ASP A 307 -10.26 6.77 -15.73
CA ASP A 307 -9.12 5.99 -16.21
C ASP A 307 -8.06 6.80 -16.98
N THR A 308 -7.89 8.09 -16.70
CA THR A 308 -6.88 8.87 -17.42
C THR A 308 -5.61 9.08 -16.59
N HIS A 309 -4.77 8.07 -16.53
CA HIS A 309 -3.35 8.29 -16.31
C HIS A 309 -2.76 8.89 -17.59
N ASP A 310 -2.31 10.14 -17.56
CA ASP A 310 -1.66 10.76 -18.69
C ASP A 310 -0.20 10.27 -18.78
N GLY A 311 0.01 9.50 -19.79
CA GLY A 311 1.22 9.29 -20.57
C GLY A 311 2.54 9.02 -19.87
N ALA A 312 3.19 7.97 -20.34
CA ALA A 312 4.56 7.60 -20.10
C ALA A 312 5.51 8.81 -20.07
N HIS A 313 6.23 8.98 -18.97
CA HIS A 313 7.28 9.97 -18.83
C HIS A 313 8.65 9.33 -19.01
N ASP A 314 9.43 9.88 -19.95
CA ASP A 314 10.82 9.51 -20.22
C ASP A 314 11.74 10.03 -19.12
N GLY A 315 11.99 9.27 -18.07
CA GLY A 315 12.93 9.68 -17.05
C GLY A 315 13.57 8.51 -16.32
N GLU A 316 14.89 8.41 -16.35
CA GLU A 316 15.65 7.57 -15.44
C GLU A 316 15.34 8.02 -14.01
N SER A 317 14.63 7.20 -13.26
CA SER A 317 14.03 7.71 -12.07
C SER A 317 14.59 7.15 -10.76
N ALA A 318 15.90 7.07 -10.65
CA ALA A 318 16.50 6.98 -9.31
C ALA A 318 16.08 8.16 -8.39
N ASN A 319 15.49 9.21 -8.98
CA ASN A 319 15.01 10.42 -8.31
C ASN A 319 13.49 10.57 -8.33
N GLY A 320 12.74 9.61 -8.88
CA GLY A 320 11.27 9.60 -8.85
C GLY A 320 10.71 9.15 -7.50
N ALA A 321 9.37 9.17 -7.36
CA ALA A 321 8.69 8.88 -6.09
C ALA A 321 9.00 7.47 -5.57
N ALA A 322 8.82 6.43 -6.39
CA ALA A 322 9.18 5.06 -6.01
C ALA A 322 10.70 4.85 -6.04
N GLY A 323 11.41 5.44 -7.03
CA GLY A 323 12.85 5.29 -7.21
C GLY A 323 13.65 5.73 -5.97
N GLN A 324 13.30 6.86 -5.36
CA GLN A 324 13.96 7.34 -4.14
C GLN A 324 13.82 6.39 -2.95
N LEU A 325 12.66 5.74 -2.79
CA LEU A 325 12.45 4.72 -1.75
C LEU A 325 13.27 3.46 -2.04
N LEU A 326 13.24 2.96 -3.29
CA LEU A 326 14.01 1.78 -3.69
C LEU A 326 15.52 1.96 -3.53
N ALA A 327 16.02 3.19 -3.71
CA ALA A 327 17.42 3.56 -3.54
C ALA A 327 17.80 3.87 -2.09
N PHE A 328 16.83 3.95 -1.16
CA PHE A 328 17.11 4.37 0.21
C PHE A 328 17.88 3.28 0.97
N PRO A 329 19.04 3.61 1.59
CA PRO A 329 19.96 2.60 2.16
C PRO A 329 19.39 1.77 3.31
N LEU A 330 18.31 2.23 3.94
CA LEU A 330 17.64 1.50 5.02
C LEU A 330 16.62 0.47 4.51
N ILE A 331 16.39 0.39 3.19
CA ILE A 331 15.46 -0.56 2.56
C ILE A 331 16.23 -1.73 1.96
N ASN A 332 15.73 -2.95 2.19
CA ASN A 332 16.21 -4.15 1.54
C ASN A 332 15.39 -4.42 0.27
N ALA A 333 15.92 -4.01 -0.87
CA ALA A 333 15.34 -4.24 -2.20
C ALA A 333 15.89 -5.50 -2.91
N SER A 334 16.45 -6.47 -2.17
CA SER A 334 17.12 -7.65 -2.73
C SER A 334 16.19 -8.62 -3.48
N CYS A 335 14.88 -8.58 -3.23
CA CYS A 335 13.87 -9.36 -3.96
C CYS A 335 12.90 -8.42 -4.64
N THR A 336 12.81 -8.50 -5.96
CA THR A 336 11.82 -7.78 -6.75
C THR A 336 10.69 -8.73 -7.11
N PRO A 337 9.45 -8.53 -6.61
CA PRO A 337 8.32 -9.40 -6.90
C PRO A 337 8.03 -9.49 -8.40
N LYS A 338 7.73 -10.68 -8.88
CA LYS A 338 7.45 -10.98 -10.29
C LYS A 338 6.25 -11.90 -10.45
N SER A 339 5.64 -11.84 -11.65
CA SER A 339 4.57 -12.74 -12.07
C SER A 339 4.79 -13.27 -13.48
N SER A 340 4.17 -14.41 -13.79
CA SER A 340 4.04 -14.94 -15.16
C SER A 340 2.97 -14.16 -15.92
N GLY A 341 1.89 -13.76 -15.24
CA GLY A 341 0.73 -13.10 -15.84
C GLY A 341 1.01 -11.68 -16.32
N GLY A 342 1.79 -10.88 -15.60
CA GLY A 342 2.17 -9.53 -16.05
C GLY A 342 2.93 -9.57 -17.37
N ARG A 343 3.87 -10.52 -17.50
CA ARG A 343 4.60 -10.74 -18.77
C ARG A 343 3.68 -11.20 -19.91
N GLU A 344 2.74 -12.11 -19.63
CA GLU A 344 1.76 -12.57 -20.63
C GLU A 344 0.81 -11.44 -21.03
N ALA A 345 0.29 -10.70 -20.05
CA ALA A 345 -0.62 -9.59 -20.24
C ALA A 345 -0.04 -8.52 -21.16
N SER A 346 1.18 -8.06 -20.91
CA SER A 346 1.87 -7.07 -21.75
C SER A 346 1.95 -7.48 -23.21
N VAL A 347 2.14 -8.78 -23.50
CA VAL A 347 2.21 -9.29 -24.89
C VAL A 347 0.81 -9.34 -25.54
N ILE A 348 -0.21 -9.77 -24.80
CA ILE A 348 -1.58 -9.97 -25.32
C ILE A 348 -2.28 -8.63 -25.50
N GLN A 349 -2.21 -7.76 -24.50
CA GLN A 349 -2.90 -6.47 -24.45
C GLN A 349 -2.29 -5.48 -25.44
N GLY A 350 -0.97 -5.40 -25.48
CA GLY A 350 -0.26 -4.52 -26.42
C GLY A 350 -0.41 -3.04 -26.04
N GLY A 351 -0.89 -2.19 -26.98
CA GLY A 351 -1.10 -0.77 -26.71
C GLY A 351 0.13 -0.05 -26.20
N ILE A 352 -0.03 0.77 -25.17
CA ILE A 352 1.05 1.52 -24.51
C ILE A 352 2.07 0.59 -23.84
N ASN A 353 1.66 -0.61 -23.39
CA ASN A 353 2.54 -1.61 -22.77
C ASN A 353 3.78 -1.96 -23.60
N ARG A 354 3.68 -1.81 -24.94
CA ARG A 354 4.83 -2.02 -25.85
C ARG A 354 5.86 -0.91 -25.81
N GLN A 355 5.53 0.23 -25.23
CA GLN A 355 6.40 1.40 -25.10
C GLN A 355 7.03 1.49 -23.71
N HIS A 356 6.50 0.72 -22.74
CA HIS A 356 7.05 0.65 -21.41
C HIS A 356 8.49 0.10 -21.43
N LYS A 357 9.32 0.62 -20.54
CA LYS A 357 10.74 0.27 -20.41
C LYS A 357 11.00 -0.75 -19.32
N GLY A 358 10.09 -0.85 -18.36
CA GLY A 358 10.14 -1.81 -17.25
C GLY A 358 10.03 -3.26 -17.72
N ASP A 359 10.49 -4.21 -16.87
CA ASP A 359 10.20 -5.64 -17.09
C ASP A 359 8.72 -5.90 -16.73
N PRO A 360 7.85 -6.23 -17.70
CA PRO A 360 6.41 -6.41 -17.44
C PRO A 360 6.08 -7.52 -16.44
N ALA A 361 7.03 -8.38 -16.11
CA ALA A 361 6.86 -9.33 -15.01
C ALA A 361 6.79 -8.64 -13.63
N LEU A 362 7.22 -7.38 -13.51
CA LEU A 362 7.20 -6.58 -12.28
C LEU A 362 5.90 -5.82 -12.09
N ASP A 363 5.08 -5.69 -13.14
CA ASP A 363 3.83 -4.95 -13.10
C ASP A 363 2.87 -5.54 -12.05
N THR A 364 2.16 -4.66 -11.39
CA THR A 364 1.22 -4.99 -10.32
C THR A 364 -0.16 -4.38 -10.54
N SER A 365 -0.32 -3.57 -11.59
CA SER A 365 -1.60 -3.00 -12.02
C SER A 365 -1.86 -3.25 -13.49
N ASP A 366 -3.12 -3.16 -13.90
CA ASP A 366 -3.64 -3.50 -15.23
C ASP A 366 -4.73 -2.47 -15.58
N PHE A 367 -4.28 -1.36 -16.14
CA PHE A 367 -5.15 -0.25 -16.52
C PHE A 367 -5.43 -0.26 -18.03
N ASN A 368 -6.06 0.81 -18.52
CA ASN A 368 -6.41 0.94 -19.93
C ASN A 368 -5.17 0.91 -20.83
N ASP A 369 -5.10 -0.08 -21.72
CA ASP A 369 -3.96 -0.33 -22.62
C ASP A 369 -3.71 0.76 -23.66
N GLU A 370 -4.69 1.64 -23.92
CA GLU A 370 -4.53 2.74 -24.86
C GLU A 370 -3.96 4.01 -24.19
N ARG A 371 -3.87 4.02 -22.84
CA ARG A 371 -3.48 5.21 -22.07
C ARG A 371 -2.33 4.96 -21.10
N THR A 372 -2.58 4.14 -20.08
CA THR A 372 -1.66 3.90 -18.97
C THR A 372 -0.98 2.55 -19.10
N GLY A 373 -1.74 1.50 -19.45
CA GLY A 373 -1.23 0.13 -19.48
C GLY A 373 -0.90 -0.40 -18.09
N ASN A 374 0.01 -1.37 -18.04
CA ASN A 374 0.40 -2.08 -16.84
C ASN A 374 1.59 -1.39 -16.17
N LEU A 375 1.53 -1.20 -14.86
CA LEU A 375 2.56 -0.51 -14.09
C LEU A 375 2.89 -1.28 -12.81
N ARG A 376 4.07 -1.02 -12.25
CA ARG A 376 4.48 -1.51 -10.93
C ARG A 376 4.17 -0.45 -9.87
N LEU A 377 3.02 -0.54 -9.21
CA LEU A 377 2.54 0.46 -8.25
C LEU A 377 2.53 -0.03 -6.80
N ASP A 378 2.48 -1.35 -6.59
CA ASP A 378 2.29 -1.97 -5.27
C ASP A 378 3.62 -2.51 -4.73
N TYR A 379 3.94 -2.18 -3.49
CA TYR A 379 5.24 -2.48 -2.91
C TYR A 379 5.13 -3.05 -1.49
N VAL A 380 6.05 -3.95 -1.17
CA VAL A 380 6.37 -4.40 0.19
C VAL A 380 7.89 -4.28 0.37
N LEU A 381 8.34 -3.32 1.16
CA LEU A 381 9.73 -2.90 1.27
C LEU A 381 10.23 -3.06 2.72
N PRO A 382 10.91 -4.17 3.05
CA PRO A 382 11.42 -4.39 4.40
C PRO A 382 12.70 -3.58 4.67
N SER A 383 12.97 -3.31 5.94
CA SER A 383 14.22 -2.69 6.38
C SER A 383 15.44 -3.56 6.05
N ALA A 384 16.59 -2.90 5.88
CA ALA A 384 17.86 -3.55 5.53
C ALA A 384 18.29 -4.65 6.55
N GLY A 385 17.80 -4.59 7.79
CA GLY A 385 18.06 -5.60 8.82
C GLY A 385 17.23 -6.88 8.69
N ILE A 386 16.21 -6.91 7.82
CA ILE A 386 15.32 -8.05 7.63
C ILE A 386 15.83 -8.93 6.49
N THR A 387 15.86 -10.25 6.72
CA THR A 387 16.19 -11.22 5.66
C THR A 387 14.97 -11.50 4.79
N VAL A 388 15.08 -11.26 3.48
CA VAL A 388 14.06 -11.63 2.50
C VAL A 388 14.33 -13.05 2.01
N LEU A 389 13.32 -13.92 2.10
CA LEU A 389 13.40 -15.34 1.73
C LEU A 389 12.82 -15.59 0.34
N ASN A 390 11.73 -14.92 -0.01
CA ASN A 390 11.03 -15.06 -1.29
C ASN A 390 10.09 -13.87 -1.51
N CYS A 391 9.65 -13.66 -2.75
CA CYS A 391 8.68 -12.62 -3.09
C CYS A 391 7.91 -12.99 -4.37
N GLY A 392 6.77 -12.36 -4.59
CA GLY A 392 6.00 -12.56 -5.82
C GLY A 392 4.79 -11.64 -5.93
N VAL A 393 4.24 -11.62 -7.13
CA VAL A 393 2.97 -10.96 -7.47
C VAL A 393 1.96 -12.05 -7.78
N PHE A 394 0.76 -11.97 -7.19
CA PHE A 394 -0.34 -12.86 -7.55
C PHE A 394 -0.99 -12.39 -8.86
N TRP A 395 -0.36 -12.70 -9.94
CA TRP A 395 -0.87 -12.50 -11.31
C TRP A 395 -0.60 -13.78 -12.10
N PRO A 396 -1.46 -14.80 -11.98
CA PRO A 396 -1.30 -16.06 -12.70
C PRO A 396 -1.57 -15.86 -14.19
N ALA A 397 -0.74 -16.46 -15.03
CA ALA A 397 -0.90 -16.49 -16.47
C ALA A 397 -2.10 -17.35 -16.91
N GLY A 398 -2.47 -17.27 -18.18
CA GLY A 398 -3.53 -18.09 -18.77
C GLY A 398 -3.31 -19.58 -18.52
N GLY A 399 -4.32 -20.24 -17.97
CA GLY A 399 -4.27 -21.67 -17.62
C GLY A 399 -3.66 -21.99 -16.26
N GLU A 400 -3.05 -21.03 -15.57
CA GLU A 400 -2.59 -21.21 -14.20
C GLU A 400 -3.76 -21.12 -13.19
N ALA A 401 -3.59 -21.79 -12.04
CA ALA A 401 -4.61 -21.80 -10.99
C ALA A 401 -4.82 -20.40 -10.42
N GLY A 402 -6.06 -19.92 -10.46
CA GLY A 402 -6.43 -18.59 -9.98
C GLY A 402 -6.44 -17.51 -11.07
N HIS A 403 -6.15 -17.83 -12.33
CA HIS A 403 -6.21 -16.86 -13.43
C HIS A 403 -7.58 -16.16 -13.54
N ASN A 404 -8.67 -16.83 -13.24
CA ASN A 404 -10.01 -16.26 -13.20
C ASN A 404 -10.22 -15.17 -12.12
N LEU A 405 -9.26 -14.98 -11.22
CA LEU A 405 -9.33 -14.01 -10.12
C LEU A 405 -8.66 -12.67 -10.46
N ILE A 406 -7.97 -12.56 -11.60
CA ILE A 406 -7.27 -11.32 -11.99
C ILE A 406 -8.22 -10.11 -12.14
N ASN A 407 -9.51 -10.38 -12.38
CA ASN A 407 -10.54 -9.34 -12.51
C ASN A 407 -11.14 -8.89 -11.15
N ALA A 408 -10.63 -9.38 -10.03
CA ALA A 408 -11.08 -8.93 -8.71
C ALA A 408 -10.74 -7.46 -8.44
N SER A 409 -9.65 -6.98 -9.01
CA SER A 409 -9.16 -5.61 -8.97
C SER A 409 -8.35 -5.31 -10.23
N ASP A 410 -8.16 -4.05 -10.55
CA ASP A 410 -7.16 -3.56 -11.50
C ASP A 410 -5.72 -3.61 -10.94
N HIS A 411 -5.56 -3.93 -9.66
CA HIS A 411 -4.28 -4.23 -9.02
C HIS A 411 -4.10 -5.72 -8.74
N ARG A 412 -2.87 -6.10 -8.41
CA ARG A 412 -2.46 -7.46 -8.06
C ARG A 412 -1.83 -7.49 -6.67
N LEU A 413 -2.14 -8.54 -5.90
CA LEU A 413 -1.54 -8.73 -4.59
C LEU A 413 -0.03 -8.96 -4.71
N VAL A 414 0.75 -8.16 -3.99
CA VAL A 414 2.22 -8.29 -3.86
C VAL A 414 2.57 -8.83 -2.49
N TRP A 415 3.50 -9.78 -2.42
CA TRP A 415 3.90 -10.39 -1.16
C TRP A 415 5.40 -10.63 -1.06
N LEU A 416 5.92 -10.59 0.18
CA LEU A 416 7.25 -11.02 0.56
C LEU A 416 7.18 -12.04 1.69
N ASP A 417 8.05 -13.04 1.63
CA ASP A 417 8.41 -13.92 2.75
C ASP A 417 9.69 -13.39 3.39
N ILE A 418 9.64 -13.11 4.67
CA ILE A 418 10.77 -12.59 5.44
C ILE A 418 11.06 -13.44 6.67
N SER A 419 12.26 -13.25 7.24
CA SER A 419 12.63 -13.73 8.58
C SER A 419 13.12 -12.56 9.40
N LEU A 420 12.56 -12.43 10.62
CA LEU A 420 12.97 -11.45 11.63
C LEU A 420 14.10 -12.01 12.49
#